data_561c0e57f888ef00a95992ce8610bac5
#
_entry.id   561c0e57f888ef00a95992ce8610bac5
#
_cell.length_a   1.000
_cell.length_b   1.000
_cell.length_c   1.000
_cell.angle_alpha   90.00
_cell.angle_beta   90.00
_cell.angle_gamma   90.00
#
_symmetry.space_group_name_H-M   'P 1'
#
loop_
_entity.id
_entity.type
_entity.pdbx_description
1 polymer ?
#
loop_
_entity_poly.entity_id
_entity_poly.type
_entity_poly.pdbx_seq_one_letter_code
_entity_poly.pdbx_strand_id
1 'polypeptide(L)'
;MAGSSPESKDARNSLEKSVRRAHVSVNTEVRGEPIRNFTCRELPIGRLELFDIMIDPIAIYRRTEDIDKDSNDDFLLATQLEGTVVIKERDVEFTQHPGSISLMSAGEPYSIIHTQKSHRLILHIPNEMYKERILGHQAGRTFRPRLMPAGGLATIVHDMLKSLAFEADKLTLTEQHTLAESLLELTAAMLRSDVDQDYEQNHAKQSALFRRILEFMEVNFTDCELTPEKISTANGISMRYLHSLFQQAGLTVSKWIWERRLKATREDLLDPSMNHMRVSEIAYRRGFNDPAHFSRAFKTRFEITPSKLRHVAAEQAAAQGG
;
A
#
# COMPACT_ATOMS: atom_id res chain seq x y z
N MET A 1 -12.50 4.15 -30.10
CA MET A 1 -12.26 5.37 -29.29
C MET A 1 -13.41 5.48 -28.29
N ALA A 2 -13.25 4.95 -27.09
CA ALA A 2 -14.25 5.08 -26.02
C ALA A 2 -14.03 6.42 -25.34
N GLY A 3 -14.94 7.37 -25.58
CA GLY A 3 -14.94 8.65 -24.91
C GLY A 3 -15.24 8.46 -23.42
N SER A 4 -14.28 8.78 -22.57
CA SER A 4 -14.49 8.88 -21.13
C SER A 4 -15.55 9.95 -20.87
N SER A 5 -16.59 9.60 -20.10
CA SER A 5 -17.65 10.55 -19.71
C SER A 5 -17.05 11.76 -18.98
N PRO A 6 -17.64 12.96 -19.10
CA PRO A 6 -17.14 14.18 -18.43
C PRO A 6 -16.98 14.00 -16.91
N GLU A 7 -17.87 13.28 -16.24
CA GLU A 7 -17.80 12.99 -14.80
C GLU A 7 -16.54 12.23 -14.37
N SER A 8 -15.97 11.39 -15.25
CA SER A 8 -14.74 10.67 -14.94
C SER A 8 -13.49 11.55 -15.01
N LYS A 9 -13.50 12.60 -15.84
CA LYS A 9 -12.38 13.55 -15.94
C LYS A 9 -12.35 14.52 -14.75
N ASP A 10 -13.49 15.01 -14.31
CA ASP A 10 -13.56 15.92 -13.17
C ASP A 10 -13.21 15.22 -11.85
N ALA A 11 -13.65 13.98 -11.65
CA ALA A 11 -13.27 13.17 -10.51
C ALA A 11 -11.75 12.88 -10.50
N ARG A 12 -11.16 12.58 -11.65
CA ARG A 12 -9.72 12.36 -11.80
C ARG A 12 -8.91 13.63 -11.52
N ASN A 13 -9.33 14.77 -12.05
CA ASN A 13 -8.69 16.06 -11.80
C ASN A 13 -8.75 16.47 -10.32
N SER A 14 -9.90 16.22 -9.66
CA SER A 14 -10.07 16.45 -8.22
C SER A 14 -9.17 15.56 -7.39
N LEU A 15 -9.09 14.27 -7.74
CA LEU A 15 -8.18 13.30 -7.12
C LEU A 15 -6.72 13.76 -7.23
N GLU A 16 -6.27 14.05 -8.47
CA GLU A 16 -4.88 14.47 -8.72
C GLU A 16 -4.52 15.73 -7.93
N LYS A 17 -5.44 16.70 -7.84
CA LYS A 17 -5.24 17.93 -7.07
C LYS A 17 -5.10 17.65 -5.57
N SER A 18 -5.92 16.78 -5.01
CA SER A 18 -5.89 16.46 -3.58
C SER A 18 -4.72 15.55 -3.22
N VAL A 19 -4.39 14.58 -4.07
CA VAL A 19 -3.18 13.75 -3.89
C VAL A 19 -1.93 14.61 -3.96
N ARG A 20 -1.88 15.60 -4.86
CA ARG A 20 -0.78 16.57 -4.94
C ARG A 20 -0.64 17.43 -3.70
N ARG A 21 -1.74 17.80 -3.03
CA ARG A 21 -1.67 18.53 -1.76
C ARG A 21 -1.06 17.68 -0.65
N ALA A 22 -1.50 16.44 -0.54
CA ALA A 22 -1.04 15.52 0.50
C ALA A 22 0.34 14.91 0.26
N HIS A 23 0.83 14.91 -0.97
CA HIS A 23 2.10 14.31 -1.37
C HIS A 23 2.99 15.27 -2.17
N VAL A 24 2.65 16.57 -2.16
CA VAL A 24 3.30 17.57 -3.03
C VAL A 24 3.13 17.23 -4.52
N SER A 25 3.94 17.74 -5.44
CA SER A 25 3.83 17.39 -6.86
C SER A 25 4.16 15.93 -7.11
N VAL A 26 3.17 15.15 -7.52
CA VAL A 26 3.31 13.71 -7.81
C VAL A 26 2.53 13.31 -9.06
N ASN A 27 2.89 12.17 -9.61
CA ASN A 27 2.16 11.49 -10.67
C ASN A 27 1.43 10.28 -10.11
N THR A 28 0.24 9.98 -10.64
CA THR A 28 -0.58 8.86 -10.17
C THR A 28 -0.84 7.87 -11.30
N GLU A 29 -0.77 6.59 -10.99
CA GLU A 29 -1.13 5.50 -11.89
C GLU A 29 -2.19 4.64 -11.22
N VAL A 30 -3.39 4.59 -11.81
CA VAL A 30 -4.48 3.75 -11.34
C VAL A 30 -4.14 2.29 -11.65
N ARG A 31 -4.17 1.44 -10.63
CA ARG A 31 -3.91 0.01 -10.75
C ARG A 31 -5.21 -0.78 -10.62
N GLY A 32 -5.70 -1.32 -11.73
CA GLY A 32 -6.92 -2.13 -11.75
C GLY A 32 -8.17 -1.34 -12.11
N GLU A 33 -9.21 -1.41 -11.29
CA GLU A 33 -10.47 -0.70 -11.53
C GLU A 33 -10.33 0.82 -11.36
N PRO A 34 -11.20 1.62 -12.00
CA PRO A 34 -11.23 3.06 -11.78
C PRO A 34 -11.42 3.40 -10.30
N ILE A 35 -10.77 4.46 -9.83
CA ILE A 35 -10.93 4.96 -8.46
C ILE A 35 -12.37 5.41 -8.28
N ARG A 36 -13.06 4.80 -7.33
CA ARG A 36 -14.44 5.13 -6.97
C ARG A 36 -14.53 5.83 -5.63
N ASN A 37 -13.57 5.51 -4.73
CA ASN A 37 -13.55 6.06 -3.39
C ASN A 37 -12.24 6.83 -3.19
N PHE A 38 -12.38 8.10 -3.01
CA PHE A 38 -11.31 9.00 -2.62
C PHE A 38 -11.86 10.08 -1.70
N THR A 39 -11.24 10.24 -0.55
CA THR A 39 -11.43 11.41 0.32
C THR A 39 -10.10 11.92 0.79
N CYS A 40 -9.95 13.24 0.85
CA CYS A 40 -8.79 13.91 1.41
C CYS A 40 -9.30 15.11 2.22
N ARG A 41 -9.10 15.08 3.54
CA ARG A 41 -9.32 16.20 4.42
C ARG A 41 -7.97 16.81 4.78
N GLU A 42 -7.87 18.11 4.64
CA GLU A 42 -6.72 18.91 5.03
C GLU A 42 -7.03 19.57 6.37
N LEU A 43 -6.23 19.31 7.37
CA LEU A 43 -6.45 19.70 8.75
C LEU A 43 -5.24 20.52 9.23
N PRO A 44 -5.35 21.84 9.38
CA PRO A 44 -4.28 22.64 9.94
C PRO A 44 -4.11 22.32 11.43
N ILE A 45 -2.88 22.04 11.85
CA ILE A 45 -2.50 21.80 13.25
C ILE A 45 -1.36 22.77 13.61
N GLY A 46 -1.73 23.97 13.97
CA GLY A 46 -0.77 25.05 14.22
C GLY A 46 0.03 25.41 12.95
N ARG A 47 1.33 25.10 12.93
CA ARG A 47 2.22 25.30 11.77
C ARG A 47 2.38 24.05 10.90
N LEU A 48 1.72 22.95 11.26
CA LEU A 48 1.75 21.69 10.55
C LEU A 48 0.46 21.49 9.77
N GLU A 49 0.53 20.66 8.74
CA GLU A 49 -0.63 20.25 7.97
C GLU A 49 -0.80 18.73 8.07
N LEU A 50 -1.97 18.29 8.55
CA LEU A 50 -2.33 16.89 8.64
C LEU A 50 -3.33 16.57 7.54
N PHE A 51 -3.04 15.57 6.72
CA PHE A 51 -3.93 15.07 5.68
C PHE A 51 -4.51 13.72 6.11
N ASP A 52 -5.84 13.63 6.05
CA ASP A 52 -6.62 12.42 6.31
C ASP A 52 -7.13 11.89 4.97
N ILE A 53 -6.58 10.75 4.52
CA ILE A 53 -6.74 10.24 3.16
C ILE A 53 -7.30 8.83 3.18
N MET A 54 -8.46 8.64 2.53
CA MET A 54 -8.96 7.32 2.13
C MET A 54 -8.89 7.20 0.61
N ILE A 55 -8.33 6.10 0.12
CA ILE A 55 -8.09 5.92 -1.32
C ILE A 55 -8.17 4.45 -1.73
N ASP A 56 -8.75 4.21 -2.90
CA ASP A 56 -8.73 2.93 -3.60
C ASP A 56 -7.31 2.59 -4.10
N PRO A 57 -7.01 1.35 -4.54
CA PRO A 57 -5.71 0.95 -5.03
C PRO A 57 -5.15 1.88 -6.10
N ILE A 58 -3.98 2.46 -5.82
CA ILE A 58 -3.30 3.41 -6.70
C ILE A 58 -1.78 3.34 -6.47
N ALA A 59 -1.00 3.67 -7.48
CA ALA A 59 0.42 3.96 -7.33
C ALA A 59 0.66 5.46 -7.47
N ILE A 60 1.41 6.01 -6.54
CA ILE A 60 1.80 7.41 -6.47
C ILE A 60 3.31 7.46 -6.67
N TYR A 61 3.77 8.30 -7.59
CA TYR A 61 5.18 8.49 -7.90
C TYR A 61 5.56 9.96 -7.79
N ARG A 62 6.61 10.24 -7.05
CA ARG A 62 7.32 11.51 -7.09
C ARG A 62 8.64 11.27 -7.79
N ARG A 63 8.82 11.90 -8.93
CA ARG A 63 10.01 11.79 -9.79
C ARG A 63 10.89 13.01 -9.61
N THR A 64 12.13 12.96 -10.05
CA THR A 64 13.04 14.11 -10.06
C THR A 64 12.42 15.33 -10.75
N GLU A 65 11.72 15.11 -11.87
CA GLU A 65 11.03 16.17 -12.62
C GLU A 65 9.92 16.88 -11.81
N ASP A 66 9.32 16.18 -10.83
CA ASP A 66 8.28 16.74 -9.98
C ASP A 66 8.91 17.56 -8.85
N ILE A 67 10.05 17.11 -8.34
CA ILE A 67 10.87 17.84 -7.35
C ILE A 67 11.37 19.16 -7.96
N ASP A 68 11.85 19.12 -9.20
CA ASP A 68 12.34 20.31 -9.91
C ASP A 68 11.23 21.38 -10.11
N LYS A 69 9.96 20.97 -10.18
CA LYS A 69 8.83 21.89 -10.36
C LYS A 69 8.43 22.62 -9.09
N ASP A 70 8.46 21.98 -7.94
CA ASP A 70 7.97 22.58 -6.68
C ASP A 70 9.06 22.83 -5.65
N SER A 71 10.24 22.23 -5.83
CA SER A 71 11.40 22.34 -4.92
C SER A 71 11.04 22.07 -3.45
N ASN A 72 9.98 21.26 -3.21
CA ASN A 72 9.54 20.94 -1.86
C ASN A 72 10.46 19.87 -1.25
N ASP A 73 11.05 20.18 -0.11
CA ASP A 73 11.96 19.33 0.65
C ASP A 73 11.47 18.98 2.05
N ASP A 74 10.17 19.14 2.30
CA ASP A 74 9.50 18.80 3.56
C ASP A 74 9.58 17.32 3.89
N PHE A 75 9.26 16.99 5.13
CA PHE A 75 9.17 15.61 5.59
C PHE A 75 7.73 15.16 5.74
N LEU A 76 7.47 13.93 5.34
CA LEU A 76 6.17 13.30 5.38
C LEU A 76 6.19 12.22 6.46
N LEU A 77 5.59 12.52 7.61
CA LEU A 77 5.34 11.53 8.66
C LEU A 77 3.96 10.93 8.44
N ALA A 78 3.90 9.65 8.13
CA ALA A 78 2.64 9.03 7.79
C ALA A 78 2.34 7.79 8.64
N THR A 79 1.09 7.67 9.09
CA THR A 79 0.59 6.47 9.75
C THR A 79 -0.51 5.80 8.93
N GLN A 80 -0.53 4.47 8.95
CA GLN A 80 -1.54 3.66 8.27
C GLN A 80 -2.63 3.30 9.26
N LEU A 81 -3.90 3.63 8.94
CA LEU A 81 -5.07 3.26 9.74
C LEU A 81 -5.68 1.96 9.23
N GLU A 82 -5.85 1.84 7.90
CA GLU A 82 -6.39 0.65 7.24
C GLU A 82 -5.63 0.37 5.95
N GLY A 83 -5.57 -0.90 5.57
CA GLY A 83 -4.89 -1.34 4.36
C GLY A 83 -3.37 -1.39 4.53
N THR A 84 -2.69 -1.62 3.41
CA THR A 84 -1.23 -1.79 3.38
C THR A 84 -0.67 -1.04 2.18
N VAL A 85 0.46 -0.38 2.36
CA VAL A 85 1.17 0.32 1.29
C VAL A 85 2.61 -0.15 1.18
N VAL A 86 3.12 -0.25 -0.03
CA VAL A 86 4.54 -0.46 -0.30
C VAL A 86 5.14 0.89 -0.62
N ILE A 87 6.18 1.26 0.12
CA ILE A 87 6.88 2.54 -0.03
C ILE A 87 8.31 2.26 -0.47
N LYS A 88 8.76 2.98 -1.49
CA LYS A 88 10.15 2.96 -1.94
C LYS A 88 10.66 4.37 -2.07
N GLU A 89 11.78 4.66 -1.43
CA GLU A 89 12.53 5.90 -1.54
C GLU A 89 14.02 5.56 -1.60
N ARG A 90 14.73 6.02 -2.62
CA ARG A 90 16.14 5.66 -2.89
C ARG A 90 16.33 4.13 -2.99
N ASP A 91 17.23 3.58 -2.19
CA ASP A 91 17.55 2.14 -2.06
C ASP A 91 16.73 1.42 -0.99
N VAL A 92 15.85 2.14 -0.29
CA VAL A 92 15.02 1.60 0.81
C VAL A 92 13.62 1.30 0.30
N GLU A 93 13.16 0.08 0.55
CA GLU A 93 11.79 -0.35 0.28
C GLU A 93 11.22 -1.05 1.51
N PHE A 94 10.03 -0.66 1.93
CA PHE A 94 9.34 -1.29 3.04
C PHE A 94 7.83 -1.33 2.82
N THR A 95 7.19 -2.24 3.53
CA THR A 95 5.73 -2.38 3.55
C THR A 95 5.20 -1.80 4.86
N GLN A 96 4.38 -0.76 4.76
CA GLN A 96 3.74 -0.12 5.89
C GLN A 96 2.38 -0.76 6.18
N HIS A 97 2.20 -1.22 7.41
CA HIS A 97 0.99 -1.85 7.94
C HIS A 97 0.22 -0.92 8.88
N PRO A 98 -1.07 -1.20 9.16
CA PRO A 98 -1.84 -0.44 10.15
C PRO A 98 -1.12 -0.35 11.50
N GLY A 99 -1.17 0.84 12.10
CA GLY A 99 -0.52 1.16 13.38
C GLY A 99 0.97 1.49 13.27
N SER A 100 1.61 1.28 12.13
CA SER A 100 3.01 1.67 11.91
C SER A 100 3.12 3.11 11.39
N ILE A 101 4.30 3.70 11.58
CA ILE A 101 4.62 5.06 11.13
C ILE A 101 5.77 4.99 10.12
N SER A 102 5.65 5.74 9.04
CA SER A 102 6.75 5.98 8.10
C SER A 102 7.16 7.44 8.12
N LEU A 103 8.46 7.69 7.91
CA LEU A 103 9.01 9.02 7.68
C LEU A 103 9.76 9.02 6.36
N MET A 104 9.40 9.95 5.48
CA MET A 104 9.94 10.11 4.13
C MET A 104 10.33 11.57 3.88
N SER A 105 11.15 11.81 2.86
CA SER A 105 11.48 13.15 2.38
C SER A 105 10.75 13.46 1.08
N ALA A 106 10.10 14.62 1.02
CA ALA A 106 9.56 15.13 -0.24
C ALA A 106 10.65 15.64 -1.19
N GLY A 107 11.86 15.91 -0.69
CA GLY A 107 13.03 16.29 -1.50
C GLY A 107 13.69 15.14 -2.26
N GLU A 108 13.18 13.92 -2.16
CA GLU A 108 13.74 12.74 -2.83
C GLU A 108 12.68 12.03 -3.69
N PRO A 109 13.10 11.36 -4.78
CA PRO A 109 12.18 10.54 -5.56
C PRO A 109 11.66 9.36 -4.73
N TYR A 110 10.34 9.14 -4.78
CA TYR A 110 9.71 8.01 -4.09
C TYR A 110 8.53 7.41 -4.87
N SER A 111 8.12 6.23 -4.47
CA SER A 111 6.85 5.64 -4.88
C SER A 111 6.08 5.08 -3.67
N ILE A 112 4.76 5.27 -3.70
CA ILE A 112 3.83 4.74 -2.71
C ILE A 112 2.77 3.94 -3.46
N ILE A 113 2.69 2.64 -3.17
CA ILE A 113 1.80 1.73 -3.86
C ILE A 113 0.74 1.24 -2.88
N HIS A 114 -0.48 1.72 -3.06
CA HIS A 114 -1.65 1.24 -2.36
C HIS A 114 -2.15 -0.04 -3.04
N THR A 115 -1.90 -1.20 -2.43
CA THR A 115 -2.26 -2.51 -3.00
C THR A 115 -3.73 -2.87 -2.81
N GLN A 116 -4.41 -2.19 -1.91
CA GLN A 116 -5.81 -2.32 -1.57
C GLN A 116 -6.37 -0.97 -1.11
N LYS A 117 -7.69 -0.87 -0.91
CA LYS A 117 -8.27 0.31 -0.26
C LYS A 117 -7.53 0.59 1.04
N SER A 118 -7.14 1.83 1.23
CA SER A 118 -6.36 2.21 2.39
C SER A 118 -6.82 3.53 2.98
N HIS A 119 -6.61 3.66 4.29
CA HIS A 119 -6.84 4.87 5.07
C HIS A 119 -5.54 5.23 5.79
N ARG A 120 -5.01 6.42 5.55
CA ARG A 120 -3.78 6.89 6.16
C ARG A 120 -3.83 8.36 6.53
N LEU A 121 -3.05 8.72 7.54
CA LEU A 121 -2.80 10.10 7.92
C LEU A 121 -1.39 10.47 7.51
N ILE A 122 -1.22 11.66 6.94
CA ILE A 122 0.09 12.20 6.54
C ILE A 122 0.26 13.57 7.18
N LEU A 123 1.27 13.72 8.01
CA LEU A 123 1.67 14.98 8.59
C LEU A 123 2.82 15.56 7.77
N HIS A 124 2.63 16.75 7.23
CA HIS A 124 3.69 17.53 6.62
C HIS A 124 4.46 18.25 7.70
N ILE A 125 5.76 18.03 7.73
CA ILE A 125 6.70 18.70 8.63
C ILE A 125 7.65 19.54 7.77
N PRO A 126 7.55 20.89 7.83
CA PRO A 126 8.47 21.76 7.10
C PRO A 126 9.93 21.43 7.43
N ASN A 127 10.78 21.41 6.40
CA ASN A 127 12.19 21.03 6.55
C ASN A 127 12.93 21.84 7.63
N GLU A 128 12.61 23.13 7.77
CA GLU A 128 13.17 23.96 8.83
C GLU A 128 12.80 23.44 10.24
N MET A 129 11.52 23.09 10.45
CA MET A 129 11.05 22.53 11.72
C MET A 129 11.64 21.14 11.97
N TYR A 130 11.78 20.32 10.94
CA TYR A 130 12.44 19.03 11.04
C TYR A 130 13.90 19.16 11.49
N LYS A 131 14.65 20.06 10.86
CA LYS A 131 16.05 20.34 11.22
C LYS A 131 16.18 20.89 12.63
N GLU A 132 15.34 21.83 13.01
CA GLU A 132 15.39 22.49 14.31
C GLU A 132 14.97 21.56 15.45
N ARG A 133 13.83 20.86 15.29
CA ARG A 133 13.16 20.14 16.38
C ARG A 133 13.48 18.65 16.41
N ILE A 134 13.69 18.03 15.26
CA ILE A 134 13.87 16.59 15.15
C ILE A 134 15.34 16.22 15.02
N LEU A 135 16.07 16.82 14.08
CA LEU A 135 17.52 16.57 13.93
C LEU A 135 18.33 17.21 15.06
N GLY A 136 17.98 18.44 15.47
CA GLY A 136 18.73 19.15 16.50
C GLY A 136 20.23 19.18 16.22
N HIS A 137 21.05 18.77 17.20
CA HIS A 137 22.51 18.75 17.09
C HIS A 137 23.09 17.61 16.21
N GLN A 138 22.25 16.78 15.57
CA GLN A 138 22.70 15.74 14.62
C GLN A 138 22.90 16.29 13.20
N ALA A 139 23.18 17.58 13.07
CA ALA A 139 23.51 18.24 11.82
C ALA A 139 24.68 17.53 11.12
N GLY A 140 24.43 17.01 9.90
CA GLY A 140 25.42 16.26 9.10
C GLY A 140 25.05 14.81 8.81
N ARG A 141 24.04 14.24 9.43
CA ARG A 141 23.52 12.93 9.04
C ARG A 141 22.64 13.04 7.78
N THR A 142 22.94 12.24 6.77
CA THR A 142 22.08 12.08 5.62
C THR A 142 20.77 11.43 6.06
N PHE A 143 19.66 12.05 5.73
CA PHE A 143 18.34 11.48 5.97
C PHE A 143 18.20 10.13 5.25
N ARG A 144 17.58 9.16 5.92
CA ARG A 144 17.13 7.90 5.32
C ARG A 144 15.66 7.69 5.65
N PRO A 145 14.85 7.22 4.68
CA PRO A 145 13.46 6.88 4.94
C PRO A 145 13.38 5.77 5.99
N ARG A 146 12.38 5.86 6.87
CA ARG A 146 12.25 4.96 8.03
C ARG A 146 10.84 4.44 8.16
N LEU A 147 10.75 3.20 8.62
CA LEU A 147 9.51 2.59 9.10
C LEU A 147 9.66 2.26 10.58
N MET A 148 8.78 2.83 11.40
CA MET A 148 8.63 2.52 12.81
C MET A 148 7.40 1.62 12.97
N PRO A 149 7.55 0.38 13.43
CA PRO A 149 6.41 -0.51 13.62
C PRO A 149 5.55 -0.07 14.78
N ALA A 150 4.35 -0.62 14.86
CA ALA A 150 3.48 -0.45 16.00
C ALA A 150 4.19 -0.93 17.28
N GLY A 151 4.23 -0.06 18.30
CA GLY A 151 4.83 -0.32 19.61
C GLY A 151 5.47 0.94 20.20
N GLY A 152 5.54 1.03 21.52
CA GLY A 152 6.20 2.11 22.22
C GLY A 152 5.75 3.51 21.77
N LEU A 153 6.71 4.39 21.48
CA LEU A 153 6.44 5.76 21.05
C LEU A 153 5.72 5.83 19.70
N ALA A 154 5.93 4.87 18.80
CA ALA A 154 5.24 4.84 17.51
C ALA A 154 3.72 4.67 17.69
N THR A 155 3.27 3.86 18.65
CA THR A 155 1.85 3.75 18.98
C THR A 155 1.30 5.06 19.54
N ILE A 156 2.05 5.73 20.43
CA ILE A 156 1.62 7.01 21.02
C ILE A 156 1.47 8.06 19.93
N VAL A 157 2.43 8.20 19.03
CA VAL A 157 2.38 9.12 17.90
C VAL A 157 1.24 8.77 16.95
N HIS A 158 1.02 7.47 16.66
CA HIS A 158 -0.11 7.00 15.87
C HIS A 158 -1.46 7.41 16.47
N ASP A 159 -1.67 7.13 17.75
CA ASP A 159 -2.91 7.44 18.44
C ASP A 159 -3.13 8.97 18.58
N MET A 160 -2.06 9.74 18.75
CA MET A 160 -2.11 11.19 18.76
C MET A 160 -2.53 11.75 17.39
N LEU A 161 -1.93 11.28 16.29
CA LEU A 161 -2.32 11.69 14.94
C LEU A 161 -3.78 11.34 14.64
N LYS A 162 -4.23 10.15 15.05
CA LYS A 162 -5.61 9.71 14.90
C LYS A 162 -6.58 10.58 15.69
N SER A 163 -6.25 10.90 16.93
CA SER A 163 -7.05 11.79 17.78
C SER A 163 -7.12 13.21 17.21
N LEU A 164 -5.97 13.73 16.74
CA LEU A 164 -5.92 15.03 16.08
C LEU A 164 -6.78 15.08 14.83
N ALA A 165 -6.74 14.06 13.98
CA ALA A 165 -7.58 13.99 12.78
C ALA A 165 -9.09 13.99 13.09
N PHE A 166 -9.47 13.41 14.23
CA PHE A 166 -10.87 13.36 14.68
C PHE A 166 -11.33 14.67 15.37
N GLU A 167 -10.46 15.34 16.13
CA GLU A 167 -10.82 16.49 16.98
C GLU A 167 -10.39 17.84 16.40
N ALA A 168 -9.65 17.87 15.27
CA ALA A 168 -9.03 19.09 14.72
C ALA A 168 -9.98 20.29 14.62
N ASP A 169 -11.21 20.05 14.17
CA ASP A 169 -12.22 21.10 13.97
C ASP A 169 -12.75 21.71 15.28
N LYS A 170 -12.47 21.08 16.44
CA LYS A 170 -12.91 21.50 17.77
C LYS A 170 -11.82 22.21 18.57
N LEU A 171 -10.58 22.10 18.10
CA LEU A 171 -9.42 22.66 18.79
C LEU A 171 -9.27 24.15 18.50
N THR A 172 -9.00 24.93 19.55
CA THR A 172 -8.57 26.31 19.42
C THR A 172 -7.18 26.40 18.80
N LEU A 173 -6.83 27.55 18.20
CA LEU A 173 -5.49 27.77 17.63
C LEU A 173 -4.36 27.56 18.65
N THR A 174 -4.58 27.91 19.91
CA THR A 174 -3.59 27.70 20.98
C THR A 174 -3.39 26.22 21.27
N GLU A 175 -4.47 25.45 21.34
CA GLU A 175 -4.41 24.00 21.54
C GLU A 175 -3.74 23.31 20.36
N GLN A 176 -4.10 23.67 19.12
CA GLN A 176 -3.45 23.16 17.90
C GLN A 176 -1.93 23.42 17.93
N HIS A 177 -1.53 24.61 18.30
CA HIS A 177 -0.11 24.97 18.39
C HIS A 177 0.63 24.12 19.45
N THR A 178 0.05 24.01 20.64
CA THR A 178 0.63 23.19 21.72
C THR A 178 0.75 21.71 21.35
N LEU A 179 -0.28 21.18 20.69
CA LEU A 179 -0.29 19.78 20.24
C LEU A 179 0.69 19.53 19.09
N ALA A 180 0.86 20.51 18.18
CA ALA A 180 1.87 20.43 17.12
C ALA A 180 3.29 20.33 17.69
N GLU A 181 3.64 21.19 18.67
CA GLU A 181 4.94 21.16 19.33
C GLU A 181 5.16 19.83 20.07
N SER A 182 4.16 19.35 20.81
CA SER A 182 4.21 18.07 21.52
C SER A 182 4.40 16.89 20.56
N LEU A 183 3.71 16.92 19.41
CA LEU A 183 3.83 15.89 18.38
C LEU A 183 5.22 15.85 17.75
N LEU A 184 5.82 17.02 17.50
CA LEU A 184 7.19 17.11 17.01
C LEU A 184 8.21 16.57 18.03
N GLU A 185 8.03 16.87 19.31
CA GLU A 185 8.91 16.35 20.38
C GLU A 185 8.80 14.83 20.52
N LEU A 186 7.57 14.28 20.50
CA LEU A 186 7.36 12.82 20.53
C LEU A 186 7.96 12.15 19.29
N THR A 187 7.79 12.76 18.12
CA THR A 187 8.39 12.29 16.87
C THR A 187 9.92 12.30 16.97
N ALA A 188 10.50 13.37 17.48
CA ALA A 188 11.94 13.47 17.70
C ALA A 188 12.46 12.41 18.69
N ALA A 189 11.73 12.16 19.78
CA ALA A 189 12.09 11.13 20.76
C ALA A 189 12.00 9.74 20.15
N MET A 190 10.96 9.45 19.33
CA MET A 190 10.78 8.20 18.61
C MET A 190 11.94 7.92 17.64
N LEU A 191 12.40 8.98 16.94
CA LEU A 191 13.48 8.86 15.94
C LEU A 191 14.89 8.82 16.57
N ARG A 192 15.04 9.27 17.80
CA ARG A 192 16.32 9.24 18.55
C ARG A 192 16.57 7.95 19.32
N SER A 193 15.55 7.13 19.54
CA SER A 193 15.73 5.88 20.27
C SER A 193 16.67 4.96 19.47
N ASP A 194 17.84 4.70 20.03
CA ASP A 194 18.98 3.99 19.41
C ASP A 194 18.74 2.50 19.11
N VAL A 195 17.50 2.06 19.11
CA VAL A 195 17.10 0.71 18.66
C VAL A 195 17.32 0.54 17.15
N ASP A 196 17.80 1.60 16.49
CA ASP A 196 17.79 1.75 15.03
C ASP A 196 18.67 0.76 14.26
N GLN A 197 19.85 0.40 14.74
CA GLN A 197 20.76 -0.45 13.93
C GLN A 197 20.35 -1.92 13.90
N ASP A 198 19.96 -2.48 15.01
CA ASP A 198 19.48 -3.86 15.08
C ASP A 198 18.07 -4.00 14.50
N TYR A 199 17.25 -2.95 14.64
CA TYR A 199 15.89 -2.93 14.14
C TYR A 199 15.84 -2.79 12.62
N GLU A 200 16.59 -1.86 12.01
CA GLU A 200 16.68 -1.71 10.54
C GLU A 200 17.20 -3.00 9.89
N GLN A 201 18.20 -3.66 10.48
CA GLN A 201 18.70 -4.95 9.99
C GLN A 201 17.67 -6.08 10.12
N ASN A 202 16.92 -6.13 11.21
CA ASN A 202 15.89 -7.14 11.42
C ASN A 202 14.68 -6.91 10.51
N HIS A 203 14.26 -5.66 10.29
CA HIS A 203 13.19 -5.31 9.36
C HIS A 203 13.57 -5.55 7.90
N ALA A 204 14.80 -5.18 7.49
CA ALA A 204 15.29 -5.47 6.15
C ALA A 204 15.36 -6.99 5.91
N LYS A 205 15.81 -7.77 6.91
CA LYS A 205 15.81 -9.24 6.85
C LYS A 205 14.41 -9.82 6.79
N GLN A 206 13.47 -9.28 7.56
CA GLN A 206 12.06 -9.72 7.57
C GLN A 206 11.37 -9.40 6.24
N SER A 207 11.58 -8.21 5.70
CA SER A 207 11.04 -7.78 4.40
C SER A 207 11.64 -8.61 3.25
N ALA A 208 12.94 -8.89 3.28
CA ALA A 208 13.61 -9.76 2.32
C ALA A 208 13.09 -11.20 2.40
N LEU A 209 12.87 -11.72 3.62
CA LEU A 209 12.29 -13.04 3.84
C LEU A 209 10.85 -13.10 3.31
N PHE A 210 10.01 -12.11 3.62
CA PHE A 210 8.63 -12.08 3.16
C PHE A 210 8.55 -12.02 1.62
N ARG A 211 9.40 -11.21 0.99
CA ARG A 211 9.53 -11.17 -0.48
C ARG A 211 9.92 -12.53 -1.04
N ARG A 212 10.95 -13.19 -0.48
CA ARG A 212 11.35 -14.54 -0.89
C ARG A 212 10.21 -15.56 -0.75
N ILE A 213 9.40 -15.45 0.31
CA ILE A 213 8.22 -16.30 0.50
C ILE A 213 7.19 -16.04 -0.62
N LEU A 214 6.91 -14.79 -0.94
CA LEU A 214 5.97 -14.42 -2.01
C LEU A 214 6.48 -14.89 -3.38
N GLU A 215 7.77 -14.75 -3.67
CA GLU A 215 8.40 -15.28 -4.89
C GLU A 215 8.28 -16.80 -4.98
N PHE A 216 8.57 -17.51 -3.88
CA PHE A 216 8.37 -18.95 -3.80
C PHE A 216 6.91 -19.35 -4.08
N MET A 217 5.96 -18.65 -3.48
CA MET A 217 4.53 -18.89 -3.69
C MET A 217 4.10 -18.56 -5.12
N GLU A 218 4.64 -17.49 -5.72
CA GLU A 218 4.36 -17.10 -7.11
C GLU A 218 4.85 -18.15 -8.12
N VAL A 219 5.98 -18.80 -7.86
CA VAL A 219 6.49 -19.89 -8.71
C VAL A 219 5.67 -21.17 -8.53
N ASN A 220 5.14 -21.42 -7.32
CA ASN A 220 4.54 -22.71 -6.96
C ASN A 220 3.01 -22.67 -6.80
N PHE A 221 2.31 -21.55 -7.05
CA PHE A 221 0.86 -21.46 -6.80
C PHE A 221 0.01 -22.44 -7.59
N THR A 222 0.53 -22.98 -8.72
CA THR A 222 -0.15 -23.98 -9.54
C THR A 222 -0.05 -25.39 -8.97
N ASP A 223 0.86 -25.65 -8.02
CA ASP A 223 0.92 -26.93 -7.30
C ASP A 223 -0.30 -27.06 -6.39
N CYS A 224 -1.20 -28.01 -6.69
CA CYS A 224 -2.40 -28.26 -5.88
C CYS A 224 -2.08 -28.67 -4.44
N GLU A 225 -0.87 -29.19 -4.19
CA GLU A 225 -0.36 -29.58 -2.90
C GLU A 225 0.35 -28.43 -2.15
N LEU A 226 0.37 -27.22 -2.68
CA LEU A 226 0.97 -26.07 -2.00
C LEU A 226 0.16 -25.74 -0.74
N THR A 227 0.73 -26.06 0.41
CA THR A 227 0.16 -25.79 1.74
C THR A 227 1.04 -24.83 2.52
N PRO A 228 0.51 -24.18 3.58
CA PRO A 228 1.32 -23.36 4.48
C PRO A 228 2.51 -24.11 5.07
N GLU A 229 2.38 -25.41 5.35
CA GLU A 229 3.45 -26.27 5.83
C GLU A 229 4.59 -26.39 4.81
N LYS A 230 4.25 -26.65 3.54
CA LYS A 230 5.25 -26.70 2.46
C LYS A 230 5.98 -25.36 2.32
N ILE A 231 5.23 -24.25 2.39
CA ILE A 231 5.81 -22.91 2.28
C ILE A 231 6.75 -22.62 3.46
N SER A 232 6.34 -22.91 4.69
CA SER A 232 7.16 -22.68 5.88
C SER A 232 8.43 -23.53 5.85
N THR A 233 8.32 -24.80 5.50
CA THR A 233 9.46 -25.74 5.39
C THR A 233 10.45 -25.29 4.31
N ALA A 234 9.96 -24.94 3.11
CA ALA A 234 10.80 -24.50 2.00
C ALA A 234 11.55 -23.19 2.30
N ASN A 235 11.01 -22.36 3.17
CA ASN A 235 11.63 -21.10 3.56
C ASN A 235 12.39 -21.16 4.89
N GLY A 236 12.44 -22.33 5.56
CA GLY A 236 13.17 -22.52 6.79
C GLY A 236 12.61 -21.76 7.99
N ILE A 237 11.29 -21.58 8.05
CA ILE A 237 10.59 -20.85 9.11
C ILE A 237 9.49 -21.70 9.75
N SER A 238 9.08 -21.33 10.95
CA SER A 238 7.94 -21.98 11.60
C SER A 238 6.61 -21.54 10.99
N MET A 239 5.61 -22.41 11.05
CA MET A 239 4.21 -22.11 10.67
C MET A 239 3.66 -20.86 11.39
N ARG A 240 3.94 -20.75 12.69
CA ARG A 240 3.53 -19.60 13.50
C ARG A 240 4.10 -18.30 12.95
N TYR A 241 5.37 -18.32 12.56
CA TYR A 241 6.03 -17.14 12.02
C TYR A 241 5.53 -16.79 10.61
N LEU A 242 5.27 -17.80 9.75
CA LEU A 242 4.63 -17.60 8.45
C LEU A 242 3.27 -16.91 8.60
N HIS A 243 2.41 -17.43 9.47
CA HIS A 243 1.10 -16.82 9.73
C HIS A 243 1.20 -15.41 10.29
N SER A 244 2.16 -15.15 11.19
CA SER A 244 2.41 -13.81 11.73
C SER A 244 2.81 -12.82 10.64
N LEU A 245 3.69 -13.20 9.71
CA LEU A 245 4.10 -12.37 8.57
C LEU A 245 2.90 -12.00 7.68
N PHE A 246 2.05 -12.98 7.36
CA PHE A 246 0.87 -12.74 6.53
C PHE A 246 -0.21 -11.94 7.27
N GLN A 247 -0.38 -12.16 8.57
CA GLN A 247 -1.31 -11.37 9.39
C GLN A 247 -0.89 -9.90 9.47
N GLN A 248 0.40 -9.62 9.62
CA GLN A 248 0.94 -8.26 9.56
C GLN A 248 0.67 -7.60 8.20
N ALA A 249 0.68 -8.37 7.11
CA ALA A 249 0.31 -7.91 5.78
C ALA A 249 -1.22 -7.81 5.54
N GLY A 250 -2.06 -8.03 6.57
CA GLY A 250 -3.52 -8.01 6.44
C GLY A 250 -4.08 -9.16 5.60
N LEU A 251 -3.33 -10.24 5.43
CA LEU A 251 -3.65 -11.37 4.55
C LEU A 251 -3.58 -12.70 5.33
N THR A 252 -4.09 -13.74 4.70
CA THR A 252 -3.77 -15.11 5.10
C THR A 252 -3.09 -15.84 3.94
N VAL A 253 -2.21 -16.79 4.24
CA VAL A 253 -1.50 -17.60 3.24
C VAL A 253 -2.49 -18.24 2.26
N SER A 254 -3.52 -18.88 2.78
CA SER A 254 -4.56 -19.53 1.97
C SER A 254 -5.31 -18.55 1.07
N LYS A 255 -5.67 -17.37 1.59
CA LYS A 255 -6.35 -16.33 0.81
C LYS A 255 -5.47 -15.84 -0.34
N TRP A 256 -4.16 -15.66 -0.10
CA TRP A 256 -3.22 -15.26 -1.14
C TRP A 256 -3.15 -16.31 -2.27
N ILE A 257 -2.99 -17.60 -1.93
CA ILE A 257 -2.95 -18.70 -2.90
C ILE A 257 -4.23 -18.74 -3.74
N TRP A 258 -5.39 -18.66 -3.08
CA TRP A 258 -6.68 -18.66 -3.74
C TRP A 258 -6.86 -17.50 -4.70
N GLU A 259 -6.59 -16.29 -4.27
CA GLU A 259 -6.68 -15.08 -5.10
C GLU A 259 -5.76 -15.17 -6.32
N ARG A 260 -4.54 -15.67 -6.13
CA ARG A 260 -3.58 -15.82 -7.24
C ARG A 260 -4.02 -16.84 -8.26
N ARG A 261 -4.52 -17.99 -7.80
CA ARG A 261 -5.08 -19.03 -8.68
C ARG A 261 -6.30 -18.55 -9.45
N LEU A 262 -7.22 -17.85 -8.78
CA LEU A 262 -8.41 -17.29 -9.42
C LEU A 262 -8.06 -16.26 -10.49
N LYS A 263 -7.09 -15.37 -10.22
CA LYS A 263 -6.61 -14.39 -11.20
C LYS A 263 -5.99 -15.08 -12.43
N ALA A 264 -5.10 -16.04 -12.21
CA ALA A 264 -4.46 -16.76 -13.30
C ALA A 264 -5.47 -17.56 -14.14
N THR A 265 -6.46 -18.18 -13.49
CA THR A 265 -7.53 -18.88 -14.21
C THR A 265 -8.39 -17.93 -15.04
N ARG A 266 -8.66 -16.72 -14.51
CA ARG A 266 -9.38 -15.68 -15.27
C ARG A 266 -8.60 -15.23 -16.50
N GLU A 267 -7.29 -15.06 -16.39
CA GLU A 267 -6.40 -14.71 -17.51
C GLU A 267 -6.47 -15.81 -18.61
N ASP A 268 -6.35 -17.08 -18.23
CA ASP A 268 -6.45 -18.19 -19.17
C ASP A 268 -7.84 -18.30 -19.83
N LEU A 269 -8.91 -18.02 -19.10
CA LEU A 269 -10.27 -18.04 -19.64
C LEU A 269 -10.52 -16.93 -20.66
N LEU A 270 -9.75 -15.84 -20.60
CA LEU A 270 -9.80 -14.73 -21.55
C LEU A 270 -8.82 -14.92 -22.72
N ASP A 271 -7.89 -15.87 -22.63
CA ASP A 271 -6.91 -16.14 -23.68
C ASP A 271 -7.54 -17.03 -24.78
N PRO A 272 -7.65 -16.53 -26.04
CA PRO A 272 -8.18 -17.30 -27.15
C PRO A 272 -7.42 -18.61 -27.43
N SER A 273 -6.12 -18.65 -27.12
CA SER A 273 -5.29 -19.85 -27.31
C SER A 273 -5.71 -21.01 -26.41
N MET A 274 -6.39 -20.71 -25.29
CA MET A 274 -6.89 -21.69 -24.31
C MET A 274 -8.34 -22.17 -24.59
N ASN A 275 -8.97 -21.72 -25.67
CA ASN A 275 -10.37 -22.07 -25.98
C ASN A 275 -10.58 -23.59 -26.26
N HIS A 276 -9.53 -24.32 -26.63
CA HIS A 276 -9.56 -25.76 -26.84
C HIS A 276 -9.67 -26.55 -25.51
N MET A 277 -9.35 -25.95 -24.36
CA MET A 277 -9.39 -26.63 -23.06
C MET A 277 -10.75 -26.44 -22.37
N ARG A 278 -11.17 -27.41 -21.57
CA ARG A 278 -12.35 -27.25 -20.70
C ARG A 278 -12.05 -26.32 -19.53
N VAL A 279 -13.07 -25.64 -19.01
CA VAL A 279 -12.95 -24.76 -17.82
C VAL A 279 -12.37 -25.52 -16.64
N SER A 280 -12.77 -26.76 -16.43
CA SER A 280 -12.23 -27.63 -15.37
C SER A 280 -10.74 -27.96 -15.58
N GLU A 281 -10.30 -28.16 -16.79
CA GLU A 281 -8.91 -28.46 -17.12
C GLU A 281 -8.01 -27.25 -16.84
N ILE A 282 -8.47 -26.04 -17.18
CA ILE A 282 -7.77 -24.78 -16.83
C ILE A 282 -7.69 -24.63 -15.33
N ALA A 283 -8.79 -24.86 -14.59
CA ALA A 283 -8.79 -24.79 -13.14
C ALA A 283 -7.78 -25.78 -12.52
N TYR A 284 -7.74 -27.02 -13.00
CA TYR A 284 -6.74 -28.01 -12.55
C TYR A 284 -5.30 -27.57 -12.82
N ARG A 285 -5.01 -27.02 -13.99
CA ARG A 285 -3.66 -26.47 -14.31
C ARG A 285 -3.26 -25.34 -13.39
N ARG A 286 -4.21 -24.62 -12.83
CA ARG A 286 -3.96 -23.52 -11.89
C ARG A 286 -4.06 -23.95 -10.42
N GLY A 287 -4.04 -25.28 -10.15
CA GLY A 287 -3.92 -25.84 -8.82
C GLY A 287 -5.24 -26.01 -8.06
N PHE A 288 -6.38 -25.91 -8.72
CA PHE A 288 -7.66 -26.26 -8.11
C PHE A 288 -7.91 -27.75 -8.26
N ASN A 289 -8.20 -28.43 -7.15
CA ASN A 289 -8.54 -29.87 -7.12
C ASN A 289 -10.04 -30.16 -7.01
N ASP A 290 -10.87 -29.13 -6.80
CA ASP A 290 -12.34 -29.25 -6.73
C ASP A 290 -13.00 -28.22 -7.67
N PRO A 291 -13.54 -28.69 -8.84
CA PRO A 291 -14.20 -27.80 -9.81
C PRO A 291 -15.45 -27.10 -9.27
N ALA A 292 -16.18 -27.73 -8.34
CA ALA A 292 -17.39 -27.13 -7.78
C ALA A 292 -17.06 -25.99 -6.81
N HIS A 293 -16.04 -26.21 -5.99
CA HIS A 293 -15.52 -25.18 -5.09
C HIS A 293 -14.89 -24.02 -5.87
N PHE A 294 -14.08 -24.33 -6.89
CA PHE A 294 -13.53 -23.32 -7.81
C PHE A 294 -14.64 -22.45 -8.42
N SER A 295 -15.68 -23.07 -9.01
CA SER A 295 -16.74 -22.32 -9.70
C SER A 295 -17.49 -21.36 -8.78
N ARG A 296 -17.74 -21.79 -7.53
CA ARG A 296 -18.36 -20.92 -6.50
C ARG A 296 -17.44 -19.78 -6.11
N ALA A 297 -16.17 -20.06 -5.81
CA ALA A 297 -15.20 -19.05 -5.44
C ALA A 297 -14.97 -18.03 -6.57
N PHE A 298 -14.88 -18.50 -7.82
CA PHE A 298 -14.73 -17.65 -9.00
C PHE A 298 -15.93 -16.71 -9.16
N LYS A 299 -17.16 -17.24 -9.06
CA LYS A 299 -18.37 -16.42 -9.15
C LYS A 299 -18.45 -15.40 -8.02
N THR A 300 -18.10 -15.78 -6.81
CA THR A 300 -18.06 -14.85 -5.67
C THR A 300 -17.04 -13.74 -5.87
N ARG A 301 -15.87 -14.07 -6.46
CA ARG A 301 -14.77 -13.12 -6.63
C ARG A 301 -14.97 -12.16 -7.80
N PHE A 302 -15.52 -12.65 -8.92
CA PHE A 302 -15.64 -11.89 -10.17
C PHE A 302 -17.08 -11.57 -10.58
N GLU A 303 -18.08 -11.97 -9.78
CA GLU A 303 -19.51 -11.76 -10.02
C GLU A 303 -20.05 -12.40 -11.30
N ILE A 304 -19.23 -13.22 -11.96
CA ILE A 304 -19.54 -13.93 -13.20
C ILE A 304 -19.06 -15.39 -13.10
N THR A 305 -19.78 -16.33 -13.71
CA THR A 305 -19.31 -17.73 -13.75
C THR A 305 -18.17 -17.90 -14.75
N PRO A 306 -17.22 -18.84 -14.51
CA PRO A 306 -16.12 -19.10 -15.45
C PRO A 306 -16.58 -19.35 -16.89
N SER A 307 -17.64 -20.16 -17.08
CA SER A 307 -18.18 -20.49 -18.41
C SER A 307 -18.80 -19.27 -19.11
N LYS A 308 -19.49 -18.40 -18.35
CA LYS A 308 -20.07 -17.17 -18.90
C LYS A 308 -18.99 -16.18 -19.29
N LEU A 309 -17.91 -16.05 -18.47
CA LEU A 309 -16.79 -15.18 -18.80
C LEU A 309 -16.14 -15.59 -20.13
N ARG A 310 -15.88 -16.89 -20.30
CA ARG A 310 -15.32 -17.44 -21.56
C ARG A 310 -16.22 -17.16 -22.76
N HIS A 311 -17.53 -17.36 -22.60
CA HIS A 311 -18.49 -17.15 -23.71
C HIS A 311 -18.46 -15.71 -24.19
N VAL A 312 -18.52 -14.74 -23.25
CA VAL A 312 -18.43 -13.30 -23.54
C VAL A 312 -17.10 -12.94 -24.22
N ALA A 313 -15.99 -13.53 -23.76
CA ALA A 313 -14.68 -13.28 -24.36
C ALA A 313 -14.60 -13.82 -25.81
N ALA A 314 -15.17 -14.99 -26.07
CA ALA A 314 -15.23 -15.57 -27.41
C ALA A 314 -16.10 -14.74 -28.37
N GLU A 315 -17.25 -14.24 -27.92
CA GLU A 315 -18.10 -13.36 -28.70
C GLU A 315 -17.41 -12.04 -29.06
N GLN A 316 -16.70 -11.44 -28.09
CA GLN A 316 -15.94 -10.20 -28.31
C GLN A 316 -14.78 -10.39 -29.30
N ALA A 317 -14.08 -11.52 -29.23
CA ALA A 317 -13.01 -11.86 -30.18
C ALA A 317 -13.55 -12.05 -31.60
N ALA A 318 -14.71 -12.73 -31.76
CA ALA A 318 -15.36 -12.92 -33.06
C ALA A 318 -15.85 -11.58 -33.67
N ALA A 319 -16.32 -10.65 -32.86
CA ALA A 319 -16.79 -9.34 -33.31
C ALA A 319 -15.65 -8.37 -33.71
N GLN A 320 -14.40 -8.62 -33.31
CA GLN A 320 -13.22 -7.82 -33.66
C GLN A 320 -12.42 -8.37 -34.83
N GLY A 321 -12.70 -9.60 -35.26
CA GLY A 321 -12.01 -10.29 -36.35
C GLY A 321 -12.82 -10.39 -37.67
N GLY A 322 -14.02 -9.82 -37.73
CA GLY A 322 -14.88 -9.67 -38.92
C GLY A 322 -14.90 -8.20 -39.37
#